data_6a222755f19907016f6d5565acb53f50
#
_entry.id   6a222755f19907016f6d5565acb53f50
#
_cell.length_a   1.000
_cell.length_b   1.000
_cell.length_c   1.000
_cell.angle_alpha   90.00
_cell.angle_beta   90.00
_cell.angle_gamma   90.00
#
_symmetry.space_group_name_H-M   'P 1'
#
loop_
_entity.id
_entity.type
_entity.pdbx_description
1 polymer ?
#
loop_
_entity_poly.entity_id
_entity_poly.type
_entity_poly.pdbx_seq_one_letter_code
_entity_poly.pdbx_strand_id
1 'polypeptide(L)' 'MSSGDILNYQMDVFRKTMENYKSKPGTTLVFIHGKGDGVLRRAILQELSYKYKKYPCQDASFQEYGYGATQVKITH' A
#
# COMPACT_ATOMS: atom_id res chain seq x y z
N MET A 1 17.39 -7.99 -12.36
CA MET A 1 16.24 -8.46 -11.55
C MET A 1 15.03 -8.67 -12.43
N SER A 2 14.29 -9.72 -12.18
CA SER A 2 13.04 -9.93 -12.89
C SER A 2 11.94 -9.03 -12.33
N SER A 3 10.84 -8.89 -13.09
CA SER A 3 9.70 -8.11 -12.62
C SER A 3 9.12 -8.68 -11.34
N GLY A 4 9.14 -10.02 -11.21
CA GLY A 4 8.64 -10.67 -10.00
C GLY A 4 9.48 -10.34 -8.78
N ASP A 5 10.80 -10.25 -8.95
CA ASP A 5 11.70 -9.89 -7.84
C ASP A 5 11.45 -8.46 -7.38
N ILE A 6 11.24 -7.55 -8.33
CA ILE A 6 10.93 -6.16 -8.01
C ILE A 6 9.61 -6.07 -7.24
N LEU A 7 8.59 -6.77 -7.70
CA LEU A 7 7.29 -6.78 -7.04
C LEU A 7 7.41 -7.35 -5.62
N ASN A 8 8.13 -8.46 -5.46
CA ASN A 8 8.32 -9.07 -4.15
C ASN A 8 9.03 -8.12 -3.19
N TYR A 9 10.05 -7.41 -3.67
CA TYR A 9 10.75 -6.43 -2.85
C TYR A 9 9.81 -5.31 -2.40
N GLN A 10 9.00 -4.81 -3.32
CA GLN A 10 8.06 -3.73 -3.00
C GLN A 10 6.99 -4.20 -2.01
N MET A 11 6.52 -5.43 -2.14
CA MET A 11 5.57 -5.98 -1.20
C MET A 11 6.18 -6.22 0.18
N ASP A 12 7.47 -6.57 0.24
CA ASP A 12 8.17 -6.69 1.53
C ASP A 12 8.24 -5.34 2.23
N VAL A 13 8.55 -4.27 1.50
CA VAL A 13 8.57 -2.92 2.06
C VAL A 13 7.19 -2.54 2.58
N PHE A 14 6.14 -2.84 1.80
CA PHE A 14 4.77 -2.58 2.20
C PHE A 14 4.44 -3.31 3.52
N ARG A 15 4.76 -4.60 3.61
CA ARG A 15 4.47 -5.38 4.81
C ARG A 15 5.22 -4.87 6.02
N LYS A 16 6.50 -4.54 5.86
CA LYS A 16 7.30 -3.99 6.96
C LYS A 16 6.73 -2.67 7.44
N THR A 17 6.31 -1.82 6.52
CA THR A 17 5.70 -0.54 6.88
C THR A 17 4.41 -0.76 7.66
N MET A 18 3.55 -1.67 7.18
CA MET A 18 2.30 -1.97 7.88
C MET A 18 2.58 -2.51 9.29
N GLU A 19 3.55 -3.42 9.43
CA GLU A 19 3.88 -3.99 10.74
C GLU A 19 4.44 -2.94 11.70
N ASN A 20 5.18 -1.96 11.18
CA ASN A 20 5.74 -0.90 12.01
C ASN A 20 4.66 0.06 12.52
N TYR A 21 3.62 0.29 11.74
CA TYR A 21 2.64 1.33 12.05
C TYR A 21 1.29 0.79 12.51
N LYS A 22 1.04 -0.51 12.41
CA LYS A 22 -0.27 -1.06 12.76
C LYS A 22 -0.64 -0.84 14.23
N SER A 23 0.35 -0.63 15.08
CA SER A 23 0.13 -0.37 16.50
C SER A 23 0.08 1.13 16.83
N LYS A 24 0.09 1.98 15.81
CA LYS A 24 0.06 3.43 15.98
C LYS A 24 -1.21 4.01 15.36
N PRO A 25 -2.34 3.92 16.06
CA PRO A 25 -3.61 4.44 15.52
C PRO A 25 -3.53 5.93 15.24
N GLY A 26 -4.25 6.36 14.23
CA GLY A 26 -4.22 7.75 13.80
C GLY A 26 -3.20 8.04 12.73
N THR A 27 -2.34 7.06 12.38
CA THR A 27 -1.35 7.22 11.32
C THR A 27 -2.01 6.99 9.97
N THR A 28 -1.63 7.79 8.98
CA THR A 28 -2.04 7.59 7.60
C THR A 28 -0.81 7.23 6.78
N LEU A 29 -0.88 6.10 6.08
CA LEU A 29 0.21 5.62 5.23
C LEU A 29 -0.20 5.79 3.78
N VAL A 30 0.76 6.20 2.94
CA VAL A 30 0.52 6.33 1.50
C VAL A 30 1.55 5.47 0.78
N PHE A 31 1.05 4.56 -0.05
CA PHE A 31 1.89 3.66 -0.83
C PHE A 31 1.79 4.04 -2.30
N ILE A 32 2.88 4.55 -2.85
CA ILE A 32 2.91 4.99 -4.24
C ILE A 32 3.24 3.77 -5.12
N HIS A 33 2.34 3.43 -6.02
CA HIS A 33 2.52 2.31 -6.95
C HIS A 33 2.70 2.77 -8.40
N GLY A 34 2.73 4.07 -8.61
CA GLY A 34 3.09 4.63 -9.90
C GLY A 34 2.04 4.43 -10.98
N LYS A 35 2.49 4.68 -12.20
CA LYS A 35 1.67 4.51 -13.40
C LYS A 35 2.08 3.22 -14.07
N GLY A 36 1.65 2.11 -13.61
CA GLY A 36 1.95 0.85 -14.25
C GLY A 36 0.69 0.19 -14.78
N ASP A 37 0.82 -1.09 -15.03
CA ASP A 37 -0.32 -1.92 -15.43
C ASP A 37 -1.20 -2.31 -14.23
N GLY A 38 -0.91 -1.76 -13.06
CA GLY A 38 -1.72 -1.99 -11.87
C GLY A 38 -1.35 -3.23 -11.08
N VAL A 39 -0.25 -3.88 -11.41
CA VAL A 39 0.15 -5.11 -10.72
C VAL A 39 0.45 -4.84 -9.24
N LEU A 40 1.27 -3.83 -8.95
CA LEU A 40 1.60 -3.50 -7.57
C LEU A 40 0.38 -3.00 -6.80
N ARG A 41 -0.44 -2.15 -7.43
CA ARG A 41 -1.67 -1.67 -6.81
C ARG A 41 -2.58 -2.83 -6.43
N ARG A 42 -2.77 -3.76 -7.36
CA ARG A 42 -3.61 -4.93 -7.13
C ARG A 42 -3.07 -5.80 -6.00
N ALA A 43 -1.75 -6.00 -5.97
CA ALA A 43 -1.12 -6.80 -4.92
C ALA A 43 -1.30 -6.16 -3.55
N ILE A 44 -1.12 -4.84 -3.46
CA ILE A 44 -1.31 -4.10 -2.21
C ILE A 44 -2.77 -4.21 -1.74
N LEU A 45 -3.72 -3.97 -2.65
CA LEU A 45 -5.13 -4.03 -2.29
C LEU A 45 -5.55 -5.43 -1.86
N GLN A 46 -5.02 -6.45 -2.51
CA GLN A 46 -5.30 -7.83 -2.14
C GLN A 46 -4.77 -8.15 -0.75
N GLU A 47 -3.55 -7.73 -0.45
CA GLU A 47 -2.96 -7.94 0.86
C GLU A 47 -3.75 -7.21 1.95
N LEU A 48 -4.16 -5.97 1.67
CA LEU A 48 -4.96 -5.19 2.61
C LEU A 48 -6.30 -5.86 2.91
N SER A 49 -6.96 -6.38 1.89
CA SER A 49 -8.26 -7.03 2.10
C SER A 49 -8.13 -8.40 2.74
N TYR A 50 -6.95 -8.99 2.73
CA TYR A 50 -6.72 -10.32 3.33
C TYR A 50 -6.17 -10.22 4.75
N LYS A 51 -5.08 -9.47 4.95
CA LYS A 51 -4.41 -9.41 6.26
C LYS A 51 -4.78 -8.17 7.07
N TYR A 52 -5.13 -7.10 6.42
CA TYR A 52 -5.32 -5.80 7.07
C TYR A 52 -6.70 -5.22 6.77
N LYS A 53 -7.69 -6.07 6.65
CA LYS A 53 -9.02 -5.64 6.23
C LYS A 53 -9.71 -4.73 7.23
N LYS A 54 -9.22 -4.64 8.46
CA LYS A 54 -9.78 -3.73 9.45
C LYS A 54 -9.35 -2.28 9.24
N TYR A 55 -8.35 -2.06 8.39
CA TYR A 55 -7.85 -0.72 8.12
C TYR A 55 -8.50 -0.20 6.84
N PRO A 56 -9.20 0.95 6.91
CA PRO A 56 -9.77 1.52 5.69
C PRO A 56 -8.68 1.97 4.74
N CYS A 57 -8.88 1.74 3.46
CA CYS A 57 -7.96 2.16 2.43
C CYS A 57 -8.74 2.78 1.27
N GLN A 58 -8.09 3.69 0.57
CA GLN A 58 -8.70 4.37 -0.57
C GLN A 58 -7.61 4.82 -1.51
N ASP A 59 -7.97 5.11 -2.75
CA ASP A 59 -7.03 5.69 -3.70
C ASP A 59 -6.68 7.10 -3.23
N ALA A 60 -5.39 7.39 -3.19
CA ALA A 60 -4.93 8.73 -2.88
C ALA A 60 -5.14 9.63 -4.09
N SER A 61 -5.25 10.93 -3.85
CA SER A 61 -5.53 11.89 -4.89
C SER A 61 -4.38 11.94 -5.90
N PHE A 62 -4.70 11.63 -7.16
CA PHE A 62 -3.73 11.76 -8.24
C PHE A 62 -3.24 13.19 -8.38
N GLN A 63 -4.13 14.17 -8.18
CA GLN A 63 -3.78 15.58 -8.26
C GLN A 63 -2.80 15.98 -7.17
N GLU A 64 -2.93 15.37 -5.99
CA GLU A 64 -2.06 15.69 -4.86
C GLU A 64 -0.67 15.11 -5.02
N TYR A 65 -0.56 13.86 -5.50
CA TYR A 65 0.71 13.14 -5.56
C TYR A 65 1.28 13.01 -6.96
N GLY A 66 0.48 13.25 -7.99
CA GLY A 66 0.93 13.11 -9.37
C GLY A 66 1.14 11.68 -9.83
N TYR A 67 0.89 10.70 -8.97
CA TYR A 67 1.07 9.27 -9.26
C TYR A 67 -0.11 8.49 -8.71
N GLY A 68 -0.26 7.27 -9.20
CA GLY A 68 -1.19 6.34 -8.57
C GLY A 68 -0.68 5.96 -7.19
N ALA A 69 -1.53 6.07 -6.19
CA ALA A 69 -1.17 5.77 -4.81
C ALA A 69 -2.38 5.23 -4.06
N THR A 70 -2.11 4.48 -2.99
CA THR A 70 -3.16 3.97 -2.11
C THR A 70 -2.89 4.46 -0.70
N GLN A 71 -3.91 5.03 -0.09
CA GLN A 71 -3.84 5.56 1.27
C GLN A 71 -4.47 4.55 2.22
N VAL A 72 -3.76 4.24 3.30
CA VAL A 72 -4.23 3.33 4.33
C VAL A 72 -4.27 4.08 5.65
N LYS A 73 -5.41 4.03 6.33
CA LYS A 73 -5.58 4.70 7.61
C LYS A 73 -5.48 3.66 8.72
N ILE A 74 -4.53 3.87 9.63
CA ILE A 74 -4.34 2.95 10.75
C ILE A 74 -5.33 3.32 11.84
N THR A 75 -6.23 2.38 12.16
CA THR A 75 -7.26 2.56 13.17
C THR A 75 -7.15 1.43 14.20
N HIS A 76 -7.89 1.57 15.27
CA HIS A 76 -7.97 0.49 16.28
C HIS A 76 -8.72 -0.72 15.77
#